data_4643dc94ea0359e507de813ea8feb35b
#
_entry.id   4643dc94ea0359e507de813ea8feb35b
#
_cell.length_a   1.000
_cell.length_b   1.000
_cell.length_c   1.000
_cell.angle_alpha   90.00
_cell.angle_beta   90.00
_cell.angle_gamma   90.00
#
_symmetry.space_group_name_H-M   'P 1'
#
loop_
_entity.id
_entity.type
_entity.pdbx_description
1 polymer ?
#
loop_
_entity_poly.entity_id
_entity_poly.type
_entity_poly.pdbx_seq_one_letter_code
_entity_poly.pdbx_strand_id
1 'polypeptide(L)'
;MDKLVRKIEIPLARRAIERAGLYLVQEKDLDRLAEVAADAYRDYPLHNWFSKGKYDAKASELLMKVTLRSMSEDAVIYADSEEMNGFAAWVPFGFKGTEALPFLRHGGLRLFLYTGLGFVGRLLAYEKYAMNLKKEFTDHYDWYLFNLSIKKDAQGKGIASKLMRPMLQFCDDERMVAYLETNKETNVGLYKHYGFDLMREELIPKSPVTHYAMARNPKVADE
;
A
#
# COMPACT_ATOMS: atom_id res chain seq x y z
N MET A 1 1.00 8.64 15.30
CA MET A 1 2.27 7.89 15.15
C MET A 1 3.28 8.40 16.15
N ASP A 2 3.98 7.50 16.83
CA ASP A 2 4.99 7.83 17.83
C ASP A 2 6.14 8.61 17.17
N LYS A 3 6.64 9.65 17.88
CA LYS A 3 7.80 10.43 17.43
C LYS A 3 9.08 9.59 17.28
N LEU A 4 9.17 8.48 18.04
CA LEU A 4 10.29 7.54 18.00
C LEU A 4 10.31 6.78 16.68
N VAL A 5 9.17 6.26 16.23
CA VAL A 5 9.01 5.54 14.95
C VAL A 5 9.44 6.42 13.77
N ARG A 6 8.96 7.68 13.72
CA ARG A 6 9.38 8.62 12.67
C ARG A 6 10.87 8.89 12.65
N LYS A 7 11.51 8.99 13.84
CA LYS A 7 12.92 9.38 13.95
C LYS A 7 13.92 8.25 13.80
N ILE A 8 13.51 7.01 14.06
CA ILE A 8 14.41 5.86 14.11
C ILE A 8 14.05 4.84 13.03
N GLU A 9 12.84 4.31 13.03
CA GLU A 9 12.48 3.18 12.16
C GLU A 9 12.40 3.56 10.68
N ILE A 10 11.77 4.70 10.33
CA ILE A 10 11.70 5.14 8.93
C ILE A 10 13.10 5.38 8.34
N PRO A 11 14.03 6.11 9.00
CA PRO A 11 15.40 6.24 8.50
C PRO A 11 16.16 4.92 8.38
N LEU A 12 15.98 3.97 9.31
CA LEU A 12 16.62 2.65 9.22
C LEU A 12 16.10 1.85 8.02
N ALA A 13 14.79 1.79 7.83
CA ALA A 13 14.19 1.14 6.68
C ALA A 13 14.64 1.78 5.36
N ARG A 14 14.68 3.12 5.27
CA ARG A 14 15.20 3.83 4.08
C ARG A 14 16.64 3.44 3.75
N ARG A 15 17.51 3.35 4.75
CA ARG A 15 18.90 2.89 4.56
C ARG A 15 18.98 1.45 4.05
N ALA A 16 18.10 0.55 4.52
CA ALA A 16 18.04 -0.81 4.02
C ALA A 16 17.67 -0.85 2.53
N ILE A 17 16.71 -0.02 2.12
CA ILE A 17 16.28 0.13 0.73
C ILE A 17 17.39 0.71 -0.16
N GLU A 18 18.11 1.75 0.30
CA GLU A 18 19.26 2.34 -0.41
C GLU A 18 20.39 1.32 -0.60
N ARG A 19 20.72 0.53 0.43
CA ARG A 19 21.73 -0.53 0.36
C ARG A 19 21.37 -1.62 -0.64
N ALA A 20 20.08 -1.87 -0.85
CA ALA A 20 19.58 -2.80 -1.85
C ALA A 20 19.61 -2.22 -3.29
N GLY A 21 20.07 -1.00 -3.48
CA GLY A 21 20.16 -0.34 -4.78
C GLY A 21 18.80 0.02 -5.40
N LEU A 22 17.78 0.26 -4.55
CA LEU A 22 16.46 0.71 -4.98
C LEU A 22 16.37 2.23 -4.93
N TYR A 23 15.50 2.79 -5.78
CA TYR A 23 15.31 4.23 -5.89
C TYR A 23 14.34 4.71 -4.80
N LEU A 24 14.84 5.51 -3.84
CA LEU A 24 13.98 6.20 -2.87
C LEU A 24 13.24 7.35 -3.56
N VAL A 25 11.93 7.27 -3.52
CA VAL A 25 11.01 8.19 -4.19
C VAL A 25 11.06 9.58 -3.54
N GLN A 26 11.11 10.61 -4.36
CA GLN A 26 11.07 12.01 -3.98
C GLN A 26 9.66 12.59 -4.21
N GLU A 27 9.37 13.75 -3.64
CA GLU A 27 8.05 14.41 -3.80
C GLU A 27 7.68 14.65 -5.27
N LYS A 28 8.65 15.03 -6.10
CA LYS A 28 8.47 15.26 -7.55
C LYS A 28 8.00 14.02 -8.31
N ASP A 29 8.26 12.82 -7.78
CA ASP A 29 7.99 11.53 -8.43
C ASP A 29 6.57 11.00 -8.14
N LEU A 30 5.89 11.54 -7.12
CA LEU A 30 4.62 11.00 -6.62
C LEU A 30 3.51 10.99 -7.69
N ASP A 31 3.51 11.95 -8.60
CA ASP A 31 2.55 11.97 -9.71
C ASP A 31 2.80 10.82 -10.68
N ARG A 32 4.06 10.51 -10.96
CA ARG A 32 4.44 9.37 -11.79
C ARG A 32 4.05 8.05 -11.14
N LEU A 33 4.23 7.91 -9.82
CA LEU A 33 3.81 6.71 -9.10
C LEU A 33 2.29 6.53 -9.11
N ALA A 34 1.52 7.62 -9.07
CA ALA A 34 0.07 7.53 -9.17
C ALA A 34 -0.38 7.00 -10.55
N GLU A 35 0.32 7.36 -11.64
CA GLU A 35 0.09 6.78 -12.97
C GLU A 35 0.43 5.28 -13.00
N VAL A 36 1.56 4.88 -12.40
CA VAL A 36 1.95 3.46 -12.26
C VAL A 36 0.91 2.67 -11.50
N ALA A 37 0.41 3.20 -10.38
CA ALA A 37 -0.63 2.57 -9.59
C ALA A 37 -1.95 2.46 -10.38
N ALA A 38 -2.36 3.52 -11.07
CA ALA A 38 -3.55 3.50 -11.91
C ALA A 38 -3.46 2.44 -13.02
N ASP A 39 -2.30 2.26 -13.66
CA ASP A 39 -2.10 1.20 -14.63
C ASP A 39 -2.20 -0.19 -13.99
N ALA A 40 -1.56 -0.39 -12.83
CA ALA A 40 -1.59 -1.66 -12.10
C ALA A 40 -3.01 -2.06 -11.64
N TYR A 41 -3.86 -1.08 -11.33
CA TYR A 41 -5.20 -1.31 -10.78
C TYR A 41 -6.31 -1.52 -11.81
N ARG A 42 -6.01 -1.60 -13.11
CA ARG A 42 -7.02 -1.77 -14.18
C ARG A 42 -8.04 -2.89 -13.92
N ASP A 43 -7.59 -4.02 -13.34
CA ASP A 43 -8.44 -5.17 -13.04
C ASP A 43 -8.55 -5.40 -11.53
N TYR A 44 -8.35 -4.36 -10.72
CA TYR A 44 -8.39 -4.50 -9.28
C TYR A 44 -9.83 -4.35 -8.77
N PRO A 45 -10.39 -5.37 -8.10
CA PRO A 45 -11.81 -5.40 -7.73
C PRO A 45 -12.28 -4.18 -6.94
N LEU A 46 -11.46 -3.70 -6.00
CA LEU A 46 -11.79 -2.56 -5.17
C LEU A 46 -11.94 -1.25 -5.98
N HIS A 47 -11.00 -0.97 -6.91
CA HIS A 47 -11.06 0.20 -7.77
C HIS A 47 -12.23 0.15 -8.75
N ASN A 48 -12.55 -1.04 -9.25
CA ASN A 48 -13.76 -1.25 -10.07
C ASN A 48 -15.03 -0.96 -9.26
N TRP A 49 -15.11 -1.44 -8.02
CA TRP A 49 -16.25 -1.18 -7.15
C TRP A 49 -16.41 0.30 -6.81
N PHE A 50 -15.33 1.02 -6.53
CA PHE A 50 -15.37 2.47 -6.33
C PHE A 50 -16.01 3.18 -7.52
N SER A 51 -15.76 2.71 -8.75
CA SER A 51 -16.27 3.25 -10.02
C SER A 51 -17.50 2.53 -10.56
N LYS A 52 -18.33 1.93 -9.70
CA LYS A 52 -19.58 1.22 -10.06
C LYS A 52 -19.40 0.04 -11.04
N GLY A 53 -18.31 -0.71 -10.87
CA GLY A 53 -18.03 -1.92 -11.66
C GLY A 53 -17.28 -1.68 -12.97
N LYS A 54 -17.02 -0.43 -13.36
CA LYS A 54 -16.21 -0.09 -14.54
C LYS A 54 -14.98 0.69 -14.11
N TYR A 55 -13.80 0.17 -14.42
CA TYR A 55 -12.55 0.85 -14.09
C TYR A 55 -12.48 2.26 -14.68
N ASP A 56 -12.13 3.23 -13.84
CA ASP A 56 -11.87 4.62 -14.22
C ASP A 56 -10.41 4.95 -13.88
N ALA A 57 -9.56 4.98 -14.90
CA ALA A 57 -8.13 5.24 -14.75
C ALA A 57 -7.84 6.61 -14.15
N LYS A 58 -8.63 7.63 -14.52
CA LYS A 58 -8.45 8.98 -14.00
C LYS A 58 -8.86 9.11 -12.54
N ALA A 59 -9.96 8.47 -12.14
CA ALA A 59 -10.37 8.40 -10.75
C ALA A 59 -9.32 7.68 -9.91
N SER A 60 -8.78 6.56 -10.41
CA SER A 60 -7.72 5.78 -9.75
C SER A 60 -6.43 6.60 -9.61
N GLU A 61 -6.00 7.29 -10.66
CA GLU A 61 -4.84 8.19 -10.63
C GLU A 61 -5.02 9.32 -9.61
N LEU A 62 -6.16 10.01 -9.63
CA LEU A 62 -6.46 11.09 -8.68
C LEU A 62 -6.47 10.60 -7.23
N LEU A 63 -7.08 9.43 -6.98
CA LEU A 63 -7.07 8.81 -5.65
C LEU A 63 -5.64 8.53 -5.19
N MET A 64 -4.83 7.91 -6.05
CA MET A 64 -3.44 7.57 -5.70
C MET A 64 -2.56 8.81 -5.52
N LYS A 65 -2.75 9.87 -6.30
CA LYS A 65 -2.06 11.16 -6.09
C LYS A 65 -2.32 11.71 -4.70
N VAL A 66 -3.58 11.77 -4.31
CA VAL A 66 -3.97 12.27 -2.98
C VAL A 66 -3.40 11.39 -1.89
N THR A 67 -3.53 10.07 -2.03
CA THR A 67 -3.09 9.10 -1.04
C THR A 67 -1.58 9.14 -0.84
N LEU A 68 -0.79 9.03 -1.92
CA LEU A 68 0.68 9.02 -1.85
C LEU A 68 1.23 10.33 -1.26
N ARG A 69 0.69 11.48 -1.67
CA ARG A 69 1.10 12.77 -1.12
C ARG A 69 0.75 12.92 0.37
N SER A 70 -0.41 12.41 0.78
CA SER A 70 -0.84 12.50 2.18
C SER A 70 -0.04 11.61 3.12
N MET A 71 0.60 10.55 2.62
CA MET A 71 1.37 9.62 3.43
C MET A 71 2.90 9.75 3.28
N SER A 72 3.39 10.57 2.34
CA SER A 72 4.80 10.59 1.94
C SER A 72 5.78 10.89 3.09
N GLU A 73 5.38 11.71 4.06
CA GLU A 73 6.21 12.01 5.25
C GLU A 73 6.28 10.84 6.25
N ASP A 74 5.26 9.97 6.26
CA ASP A 74 5.08 8.89 7.22
C ASP A 74 5.35 7.50 6.62
N ALA A 75 5.82 7.45 5.37
CA ALA A 75 6.02 6.23 4.62
C ALA A 75 7.47 6.06 4.14
N VAL A 76 7.84 4.82 3.88
CA VAL A 76 8.99 4.44 3.08
C VAL A 76 8.48 4.07 1.70
N ILE A 77 8.67 4.97 0.72
CA ILE A 77 8.23 4.80 -0.66
C ILE A 77 9.47 4.67 -1.54
N TYR A 78 9.52 3.61 -2.32
CA TYR A 78 10.64 3.33 -3.22
C TYR A 78 10.20 2.59 -4.47
N ALA A 79 10.96 2.76 -5.55
CA ALA A 79 10.72 2.14 -6.85
C ALA A 79 11.84 1.17 -7.23
N ASP A 80 11.57 0.32 -8.21
CA ASP A 80 12.54 -0.62 -8.77
C ASP A 80 13.76 0.07 -9.40
N SER A 81 13.58 1.27 -9.92
CA SER A 81 14.59 2.13 -10.54
C SER A 81 14.03 3.55 -10.72
N GLU A 82 14.82 4.47 -11.29
CA GLU A 82 14.36 5.82 -11.67
C GLU A 82 13.28 5.81 -12.76
N GLU A 83 13.20 4.75 -13.59
CA GLU A 83 12.14 4.56 -14.59
C GLU A 83 10.78 4.25 -13.95
N MET A 84 10.75 3.80 -12.70
CA MET A 84 9.54 3.53 -11.93
C MET A 84 8.56 2.60 -12.65
N ASN A 85 9.01 1.40 -13.02
CA ASN A 85 8.12 0.37 -13.57
C ASN A 85 7.28 -0.32 -12.49
N GLY A 86 7.72 -0.22 -11.24
CA GLY A 86 6.98 -0.64 -10.06
C GLY A 86 7.45 0.08 -8.81
N PHE A 87 6.62 0.14 -7.79
CA PHE A 87 6.96 0.72 -6.51
C PHE A 87 6.29 -0.01 -5.35
N ALA A 88 6.86 0.14 -4.17
CA ALA A 88 6.28 -0.25 -2.90
C ALA A 88 6.18 0.95 -1.97
N ALA A 89 5.12 0.99 -1.17
CA ALA A 89 4.93 1.96 -0.12
C ALA A 89 4.60 1.23 1.19
N TRP A 90 5.43 1.44 2.20
CA TRP A 90 5.28 0.85 3.52
C TRP A 90 5.09 1.94 4.56
N VAL A 91 4.19 1.68 5.49
CA VAL A 91 3.95 2.56 6.64
C VAL A 91 4.17 1.78 7.94
N PRO A 92 4.77 2.42 8.95
CA PRO A 92 4.96 1.78 10.24
C PRO A 92 3.65 1.68 11.02
N PHE A 93 3.64 0.82 12.04
CA PHE A 93 2.56 0.71 13.01
C PHE A 93 2.18 2.09 13.56
N GLY A 94 0.88 2.29 13.81
CA GLY A 94 0.35 3.57 14.29
C GLY A 94 0.13 4.61 13.19
N PHE A 95 0.35 4.28 11.91
CA PHE A 95 -0.12 5.10 10.81
C PHE A 95 -1.66 5.14 10.79
N LYS A 96 -2.22 6.33 11.00
CA LYS A 96 -3.67 6.52 11.16
C LYS A 96 -4.46 6.59 9.84
N GLY A 97 -3.79 6.31 8.72
CA GLY A 97 -4.38 6.50 7.40
C GLY A 97 -4.32 7.95 6.94
N THR A 98 -5.00 8.23 5.85
CA THR A 98 -5.06 9.58 5.28
C THR A 98 -6.07 10.41 6.07
N GLU A 99 -5.60 11.30 6.92
CA GLU A 99 -6.48 12.22 7.65
C GLU A 99 -7.22 13.17 6.69
N ALA A 100 -8.42 13.64 7.07
CA ALA A 100 -9.26 14.44 6.21
C ALA A 100 -8.60 15.75 5.73
N LEU A 101 -7.84 16.42 6.60
CA LEU A 101 -7.19 17.69 6.26
C LEU A 101 -6.05 17.52 5.25
N PRO A 102 -5.08 16.62 5.44
CA PRO A 102 -4.10 16.29 4.40
C PRO A 102 -4.75 15.83 3.09
N PHE A 103 -5.78 14.99 3.15
CA PHE A 103 -6.52 14.54 1.97
C PHE A 103 -7.08 15.72 1.16
N LEU A 104 -7.73 16.69 1.80
CA LEU A 104 -8.26 17.88 1.13
C LEU A 104 -7.15 18.76 0.56
N ARG A 105 -6.06 18.99 1.31
CA ARG A 105 -4.91 19.80 0.87
C ARG A 105 -4.21 19.23 -0.36
N HIS A 106 -4.15 17.90 -0.50
CA HIS A 106 -3.47 17.21 -1.60
C HIS A 106 -4.37 16.88 -2.79
N GLY A 107 -5.59 17.46 -2.85
CA GLY A 107 -6.45 17.36 -4.03
C GLY A 107 -7.71 16.52 -3.86
N GLY A 108 -8.11 16.19 -2.62
CA GLY A 108 -9.33 15.44 -2.34
C GLY A 108 -10.59 16.12 -2.88
N LEU A 109 -10.63 17.46 -2.90
CA LEU A 109 -11.73 18.20 -3.53
C LEU A 109 -11.79 17.94 -5.05
N ARG A 110 -10.63 17.88 -5.74
CA ARG A 110 -10.59 17.57 -7.18
C ARG A 110 -11.07 16.15 -7.46
N LEU A 111 -10.68 15.20 -6.62
CA LEU A 111 -11.17 13.82 -6.69
C LEU A 111 -12.70 13.79 -6.54
N PHE A 112 -13.22 14.47 -5.53
CA PHE A 112 -14.66 14.57 -5.28
C PHE A 112 -15.43 15.19 -6.46
N LEU A 113 -14.97 16.31 -6.99
CA LEU A 113 -15.60 16.98 -8.14
C LEU A 113 -15.61 16.12 -9.40
N TYR A 114 -14.58 15.30 -9.60
CA TYR A 114 -14.49 14.39 -10.73
C TYR A 114 -15.37 13.15 -10.57
N THR A 115 -15.33 12.52 -9.39
CA THR A 115 -15.94 11.19 -9.17
C THR A 115 -17.35 11.23 -8.58
N GLY A 116 -17.71 12.33 -7.91
CA GLY A 116 -18.99 12.53 -7.28
C GLY A 116 -19.21 11.75 -5.96
N LEU A 117 -20.38 12.00 -5.35
CA LEU A 117 -20.76 11.46 -4.03
C LEU A 117 -20.72 9.92 -3.96
N GLY A 118 -21.10 9.24 -5.03
CA GLY A 118 -21.19 7.77 -5.01
C GLY A 118 -19.83 7.06 -4.89
N PHE A 119 -18.80 7.59 -5.54
CA PHE A 119 -17.43 7.09 -5.41
C PHE A 119 -16.89 7.36 -4.01
N VAL A 120 -16.96 8.60 -3.56
CA VAL A 120 -16.47 9.01 -2.25
C VAL A 120 -17.19 8.28 -1.13
N GLY A 121 -18.50 8.05 -1.25
CA GLY A 121 -19.27 7.27 -0.26
C GLY A 121 -18.77 5.83 -0.15
N ARG A 122 -18.43 5.15 -1.28
CA ARG A 122 -17.85 3.80 -1.26
C ARG A 122 -16.42 3.79 -0.71
N LEU A 123 -15.63 4.81 -1.08
CA LEU A 123 -14.27 4.97 -0.54
C LEU A 123 -14.29 5.11 0.99
N LEU A 124 -15.12 6.01 1.53
CA LEU A 124 -15.24 6.22 2.97
C LEU A 124 -15.78 4.97 3.70
N ALA A 125 -16.71 4.24 3.07
CA ALA A 125 -17.21 2.98 3.62
C ALA A 125 -16.09 1.93 3.72
N TYR A 126 -15.26 1.82 2.69
CA TYR A 126 -14.08 0.94 2.70
C TYR A 126 -13.05 1.37 3.75
N GLU A 127 -12.69 2.66 3.79
CA GLU A 127 -11.72 3.18 4.77
C GLU A 127 -12.18 2.88 6.21
N LYS A 128 -13.46 3.11 6.50
CA LYS A 128 -14.02 2.78 7.82
C LYS A 128 -13.92 1.28 8.14
N TYR A 129 -14.25 0.43 7.16
CA TYR A 129 -14.14 -1.02 7.30
C TYR A 129 -12.68 -1.45 7.54
N ALA A 130 -11.75 -1.02 6.68
CA ALA A 130 -10.34 -1.35 6.79
C ALA A 130 -9.71 -0.86 8.10
N MET A 131 -10.06 0.36 8.54
CA MET A 131 -9.63 0.89 9.84
C MET A 131 -10.13 0.06 11.03
N ASN A 132 -11.36 -0.45 10.98
CA ASN A 132 -11.88 -1.29 12.05
C ASN A 132 -11.18 -2.64 12.06
N LEU A 133 -10.98 -3.25 10.89
CA LEU A 133 -10.25 -4.51 10.77
C LEU A 133 -8.81 -4.39 11.28
N LYS A 134 -8.10 -3.32 10.90
CA LYS A 134 -6.73 -3.06 11.38
C LYS A 134 -6.63 -2.99 12.91
N LYS A 135 -7.64 -2.47 13.60
CA LYS A 135 -7.65 -2.41 15.06
C LYS A 135 -7.63 -3.80 15.71
N GLU A 136 -8.13 -4.82 15.01
CA GLU A 136 -8.05 -6.22 15.48
C GLU A 136 -6.63 -6.77 15.44
N PHE A 137 -5.75 -6.16 14.62
CA PHE A 137 -4.37 -6.56 14.40
C PHE A 137 -3.34 -5.54 14.91
N THR A 138 -3.76 -4.49 15.65
CA THR A 138 -2.87 -3.41 16.10
C THR A 138 -1.69 -3.87 16.94
N ASP A 139 -1.84 -4.96 17.69
CA ASP A 139 -0.78 -5.51 18.52
C ASP A 139 0.01 -6.63 17.82
N HIS A 140 -0.19 -6.82 16.51
CA HIS A 140 0.30 -7.96 15.76
C HIS A 140 1.14 -7.61 14.55
N TYR A 141 1.40 -6.33 14.23
CA TYR A 141 2.31 -5.93 13.15
C TYR A 141 3.07 -4.65 13.47
N ASP A 142 4.27 -4.53 12.86
CA ASP A 142 5.14 -3.36 12.97
C ASP A 142 5.15 -2.53 11.67
N TRP A 143 5.08 -3.20 10.51
CA TRP A 143 5.07 -2.58 9.20
C TRP A 143 3.91 -3.05 8.33
N TYR A 144 3.23 -2.10 7.69
CA TYR A 144 2.13 -2.37 6.77
C TYR A 144 2.52 -2.03 5.34
N LEU A 145 2.49 -3.03 4.46
CA LEU A 145 2.60 -2.82 3.01
C LEU A 145 1.30 -2.18 2.52
N PHE A 146 1.32 -0.86 2.41
CA PHE A 146 0.18 -0.07 1.97
C PHE A 146 -0.08 -0.23 0.47
N ASN A 147 1.00 -0.30 -0.33
CA ASN A 147 0.91 -0.40 -1.78
C ASN A 147 2.06 -1.21 -2.37
N LEU A 148 1.75 -2.08 -3.31
CA LEU A 148 2.68 -2.72 -4.23
C LEU A 148 2.07 -2.65 -5.62
N SER A 149 2.60 -1.78 -6.47
CA SER A 149 2.11 -1.58 -7.83
C SER A 149 3.22 -1.78 -8.85
N ILE A 150 2.90 -2.52 -9.91
CA ILE A 150 3.80 -2.78 -11.03
C ILE A 150 3.00 -2.58 -12.31
N LYS A 151 3.52 -1.77 -13.24
CA LYS A 151 2.90 -1.56 -14.55
C LYS A 151 2.58 -2.88 -15.22
N LYS A 152 1.46 -2.95 -15.91
CA LYS A 152 0.97 -4.18 -16.54
C LYS A 152 2.00 -4.83 -17.47
N ASP A 153 2.68 -4.04 -18.29
CA ASP A 153 3.71 -4.49 -19.23
C ASP A 153 5.04 -4.90 -18.57
N ALA A 154 5.23 -4.54 -17.29
CA ALA A 154 6.39 -4.88 -16.50
C ALA A 154 6.16 -6.05 -15.51
N GLN A 155 4.93 -6.57 -15.42
CA GLN A 155 4.62 -7.73 -14.59
C GLN A 155 5.30 -9.01 -15.11
N GLY A 156 5.54 -9.98 -14.21
CA GLY A 156 6.22 -11.25 -14.55
C GLY A 156 7.73 -11.15 -14.73
N LYS A 157 8.34 -9.96 -14.57
CA LYS A 157 9.78 -9.71 -14.75
C LYS A 157 10.57 -9.65 -13.42
N GLY A 158 10.02 -10.15 -12.33
CA GLY A 158 10.71 -10.21 -11.03
C GLY A 158 10.68 -8.90 -10.21
N ILE A 159 10.04 -7.83 -10.70
CA ILE A 159 10.00 -6.52 -10.02
C ILE A 159 9.35 -6.63 -8.64
N ALA A 160 8.28 -7.44 -8.48
CA ALA A 160 7.68 -7.66 -7.16
C ALA A 160 8.70 -8.19 -6.15
N SER A 161 9.50 -9.18 -6.52
CA SER A 161 10.55 -9.73 -5.66
C SER A 161 11.63 -8.70 -5.34
N LYS A 162 12.04 -7.90 -6.33
CA LYS A 162 13.02 -6.82 -6.15
C LYS A 162 12.54 -5.79 -5.13
N LEU A 163 11.24 -5.46 -5.15
CA LEU A 163 10.64 -4.50 -4.23
C LEU A 163 10.35 -5.10 -2.84
N MET A 164 9.90 -6.34 -2.77
CA MET A 164 9.48 -6.95 -1.50
C MET A 164 10.65 -7.38 -0.62
N ARG A 165 11.64 -8.07 -1.20
CA ARG A 165 12.70 -8.75 -0.43
C ARG A 165 13.49 -7.82 0.51
N PRO A 166 13.95 -6.61 0.11
CA PRO A 166 14.75 -5.76 0.98
C PRO A 166 14.00 -5.31 2.23
N MET A 167 12.71 -4.98 2.09
CA MET A 167 11.91 -4.59 3.26
C MET A 167 11.57 -5.78 4.15
N LEU A 168 11.31 -6.95 3.56
CA LEU A 168 11.11 -8.17 4.34
C LEU A 168 12.37 -8.61 5.08
N GLN A 169 13.55 -8.45 4.45
CA GLN A 169 14.84 -8.70 5.12
C GLN A 169 15.04 -7.73 6.29
N PHE A 170 14.74 -6.44 6.09
CA PHE A 170 14.74 -5.46 7.18
C PHE A 170 13.82 -5.88 8.33
N CYS A 171 12.60 -6.35 8.02
CA CYS A 171 11.70 -6.86 9.05
C CYS A 171 12.25 -8.10 9.76
N ASP A 172 12.94 -9.00 9.06
CA ASP A 172 13.59 -10.17 9.65
C ASP A 172 14.74 -9.77 10.59
N ASP A 173 15.62 -8.86 10.14
CA ASP A 173 16.78 -8.38 10.89
C ASP A 173 16.37 -7.67 12.19
N GLU A 174 15.29 -6.88 12.13
CA GLU A 174 14.76 -6.12 13.27
C GLU A 174 13.69 -6.90 14.08
N ARG A 175 13.40 -8.15 13.71
CA ARG A 175 12.39 -9.02 14.34
C ARG A 175 10.98 -8.41 14.34
N MET A 176 10.59 -7.80 13.24
CA MET A 176 9.35 -7.07 13.03
C MET A 176 8.33 -7.87 12.21
N VAL A 177 7.06 -7.79 12.59
CA VAL A 177 5.94 -8.40 11.86
C VAL A 177 5.52 -7.49 10.70
N ALA A 178 5.39 -8.06 9.51
CA ALA A 178 4.85 -7.37 8.34
C ALA A 178 3.38 -7.74 8.13
N TYR A 179 2.56 -6.74 7.77
CA TYR A 179 1.13 -6.89 7.49
C TYR A 179 0.80 -6.33 6.11
N LEU A 180 -0.20 -6.88 5.47
CA LEU A 180 -0.77 -6.35 4.24
C LEU A 180 -2.24 -6.70 4.08
N GLU A 181 -2.90 -5.98 3.17
CA GLU A 181 -4.26 -6.25 2.73
C GLU A 181 -4.31 -6.33 1.20
N THR A 182 -5.15 -7.20 0.67
CA THR A 182 -5.42 -7.27 -0.77
C THR A 182 -6.89 -7.60 -1.03
N ASN A 183 -7.38 -7.21 -2.22
CA ASN A 183 -8.74 -7.51 -2.66
C ASN A 183 -8.75 -8.37 -3.92
N LYS A 184 -7.60 -8.94 -4.27
CA LYS A 184 -7.46 -9.81 -5.43
C LYS A 184 -6.93 -11.16 -4.99
N GLU A 185 -7.73 -12.22 -5.20
CA GLU A 185 -7.44 -13.58 -4.78
C GLU A 185 -6.06 -14.07 -5.29
N THR A 186 -5.72 -13.77 -6.54
CA THR A 186 -4.43 -14.17 -7.13
C THR A 186 -3.23 -13.58 -6.38
N ASN A 187 -3.40 -12.47 -5.66
CA ASN A 187 -2.34 -11.89 -4.85
C ASN A 187 -2.09 -12.67 -3.56
N VAL A 188 -3.08 -13.40 -3.06
CA VAL A 188 -2.93 -14.25 -1.86
C VAL A 188 -1.81 -15.28 -2.08
N GLY A 189 -1.81 -15.96 -3.25
CA GLY A 189 -0.74 -16.90 -3.63
C GLY A 189 0.63 -16.23 -3.74
N LEU A 190 0.68 -15.01 -4.31
CA LEU A 190 1.90 -14.22 -4.41
C LEU A 190 2.48 -13.90 -3.02
N TYR A 191 1.64 -13.43 -2.09
CA TYR A 191 2.10 -13.05 -0.76
C TYR A 191 2.44 -14.28 0.11
N LYS A 192 1.75 -15.41 -0.06
CA LYS A 192 2.17 -16.68 0.55
C LYS A 192 3.58 -17.09 0.13
N HIS A 193 3.96 -16.86 -1.13
CA HIS A 193 5.34 -17.10 -1.60
C HIS A 193 6.38 -16.26 -0.85
N TYR A 194 6.01 -15.07 -0.34
CA TYR A 194 6.88 -14.24 0.51
C TYR A 194 6.78 -14.58 2.00
N GLY A 195 6.02 -15.61 2.37
CA GLY A 195 5.89 -16.08 3.76
C GLY A 195 4.78 -15.39 4.55
N PHE A 196 3.83 -14.73 3.89
CA PHE A 196 2.63 -14.21 4.56
C PHE A 196 1.59 -15.31 4.74
N ASP A 197 0.98 -15.36 5.92
CA ASP A 197 -0.16 -16.21 6.25
C ASP A 197 -1.46 -15.43 6.10
N LEU A 198 -2.51 -16.11 5.65
CA LEU A 198 -3.85 -15.53 5.56
C LEU A 198 -4.49 -15.49 6.94
N MET A 199 -4.74 -14.29 7.45
CA MET A 199 -5.33 -14.06 8.78
C MET A 199 -6.85 -13.93 8.71
N ARG A 200 -7.35 -13.29 7.65
CA ARG A 200 -8.79 -13.05 7.45
C ARG A 200 -9.13 -13.05 5.97
N GLU A 201 -10.28 -13.63 5.66
CA GLU A 201 -10.93 -13.54 4.36
C GLU A 201 -12.42 -13.27 4.59
N GLU A 202 -12.92 -12.14 4.10
CA GLU A 202 -14.34 -11.80 4.23
C GLU A 202 -14.80 -10.80 3.16
N LEU A 203 -16.10 -10.75 2.90
CA LEU A 203 -16.66 -9.74 2.00
C LEU A 203 -16.72 -8.38 2.67
N ILE A 204 -16.27 -7.35 1.97
CA ILE A 204 -16.46 -5.96 2.41
C ILE A 204 -17.99 -5.69 2.49
N PRO A 205 -18.50 -5.17 3.60
CA PRO A 205 -19.91 -4.92 3.77
C PRO A 205 -20.53 -4.09 2.64
N LYS A 206 -21.65 -4.58 2.07
CA LYS A 206 -22.38 -3.96 0.96
C LYS A 206 -21.57 -3.83 -0.34
N SER A 207 -20.60 -4.71 -0.55
CA SER A 207 -19.79 -4.77 -1.76
C SER A 207 -19.67 -6.21 -2.25
N PRO A 208 -19.36 -6.42 -3.55
CA PRO A 208 -19.03 -7.75 -4.09
C PRO A 208 -17.55 -8.10 -3.93
N VAL A 209 -16.79 -7.29 -3.20
CA VAL A 209 -15.33 -7.39 -3.13
C VAL A 209 -14.91 -8.16 -1.87
N THR A 210 -14.13 -9.21 -2.04
CA THR A 210 -13.49 -9.92 -0.95
C THR A 210 -12.25 -9.16 -0.48
N HIS A 211 -12.04 -9.15 0.81
CA HIS A 211 -10.89 -8.58 1.48
C HIS A 211 -10.08 -9.69 2.12
N TYR A 212 -8.78 -9.66 1.91
CA TYR A 212 -7.82 -10.61 2.45
C TYR A 212 -6.81 -9.84 3.30
N ALA A 213 -6.75 -10.14 4.59
CA ALA A 213 -5.74 -9.61 5.50
C ALA A 213 -4.68 -10.69 5.75
N MET A 214 -3.41 -10.32 5.61
CA MET A 214 -2.30 -11.27 5.72
C MET A 214 -1.19 -10.70 6.59
N ALA A 215 -0.53 -11.57 7.37
CA ALA A 215 0.60 -11.19 8.21
C ALA A 215 1.78 -12.14 8.00
N ARG A 216 2.99 -11.65 8.24
CA ARG A 216 4.23 -12.41 8.15
C ARG A 216 5.07 -12.15 9.40
N ASN A 217 5.33 -13.20 10.14
CA ASN A 217 6.30 -13.17 11.24
C ASN A 217 7.73 -13.07 10.69
N PRO A 218 8.66 -12.41 11.42
CA PRO A 218 10.06 -12.37 11.02
C PRO A 218 10.63 -13.79 10.99
N LYS A 219 11.49 -14.05 9.99
CA LYS A 219 12.28 -15.27 9.96
C LYS A 219 13.47 -15.08 10.90
N VAL A 220 13.44 -15.77 12.02
CA VAL A 220 14.59 -15.85 12.92
C VAL A 220 15.56 -16.88 12.29
N ALA A 221 16.80 -16.49 12.06
CA ALA A 221 17.83 -17.50 11.73
C ALA A 221 17.92 -18.45 12.92
N ASP A 222 17.76 -19.75 12.68
CA ASP A 222 18.04 -20.76 13.69
C ASP A 222 19.51 -20.56 14.14
N GLU A 223 19.72 -20.37 15.46
CA GLU A 223 21.03 -20.25 16.09
C GLU A 223 21.84 -21.54 15.94
#